data_5f674a227d6559026155e266fbf4ee69
#
_entry.id   5f674a227d6559026155e266fbf4ee69
#
_cell.length_a   1.000
_cell.length_b   1.000
_cell.length_c   1.000
_cell.angle_alpha   90.00
_cell.angle_beta   90.00
_cell.angle_gamma   90.00
#
_symmetry.space_group_name_H-M   'P 1'
#
loop_
_entity.id
_entity.type
_entity.pdbx_description
1 polymer ?
#
loop_
_entity_poly.entity_id
_entity_poly.type
_entity_poly.pdbx_seq_one_letter_code
_entity_poly.pdbx_strand_id
1 'polypeptide(L)'
;MRTIRKVCAFLFLAGVTSALAGTTFEVQPSPTPADENHRDLFSWETTYTFDSDFKESKLGHGDSLYDDFTYDHRFLITGKWYFRAGVEYERYDFGGSDNGLPDHLQAAYGHLALEYDVKDFSGVSIELDPGVYFQNEVSGDAFDIPAKAYVTFPLKKDKIFAVVALGGSIYQDPPVAPGGGIIWIFSDKLRLQGVFPRPALIYQPNDDWEFRITGELNYTSFRTDDVLTTERKLQLHNAVVQYSEDRAGVQIAYSGLKPLKLIAGAGVTVERDFDFFRANQSKRTDPAPYIRVAAEAKF
;
A
#
# COMPACT_ATOMS: atom_id res chain seq x y z
N MET A 1 -10.09 25.31 28.68
CA MET A 1 -8.70 24.92 28.36
C MET A 1 -8.40 23.39 28.46
N ARG A 2 -9.39 22.50 28.59
CA ARG A 2 -9.16 21.02 28.71
C ARG A 2 -9.45 20.23 27.42
N THR A 3 -10.04 20.85 26.40
CA THR A 3 -10.49 20.18 25.16
C THR A 3 -9.40 20.13 24.09
N ILE A 4 -8.42 21.02 24.12
CA ILE A 4 -7.34 21.12 23.09
C ILE A 4 -6.28 20.03 23.29
N ARG A 5 -6.10 19.49 24.50
CA ARG A 5 -5.09 18.43 24.75
C ARG A 5 -5.45 17.05 24.18
N LYS A 6 -6.73 16.80 23.86
CA LYS A 6 -7.16 15.49 23.30
C LYS A 6 -7.01 15.42 21.77
N VAL A 7 -6.98 16.55 21.07
CA VAL A 7 -6.77 16.62 19.64
C VAL A 7 -5.28 16.46 19.27
N CYS A 8 -4.38 16.97 20.13
CA CYS A 8 -2.94 16.81 19.92
C CYS A 8 -2.43 15.37 20.11
N ALA A 9 -3.13 14.53 20.87
CA ALA A 9 -2.73 13.12 21.03
C ALA A 9 -3.03 12.28 19.79
N PHE A 10 -4.04 12.66 18.98
CA PHE A 10 -4.34 12.00 17.72
C PHE A 10 -3.37 12.42 16.61
N LEU A 11 -2.86 13.64 16.64
CA LEU A 11 -1.86 14.15 15.69
C LEU A 11 -0.44 13.63 15.99
N PHE A 12 -0.15 13.24 17.24
CA PHE A 12 1.16 12.65 17.57
C PHE A 12 1.30 11.18 17.15
N LEU A 13 0.19 10.44 16.98
CA LEU A 13 0.24 9.10 16.38
C LEU A 13 0.44 9.15 14.86
N ALA A 14 0.05 10.22 14.19
CA ALA A 14 0.25 10.39 12.75
C ALA A 14 1.72 10.69 12.37
N GLY A 15 2.52 11.18 13.32
CA GLY A 15 3.94 11.53 13.08
C GLY A 15 4.93 10.37 13.20
N VAL A 16 4.50 9.19 13.66
CA VAL A 16 5.36 8.00 13.81
C VAL A 16 5.12 6.97 12.70
N THR A 17 4.11 7.19 11.85
CA THR A 17 3.68 6.23 10.83
C THR A 17 4.36 6.38 9.47
N SER A 18 5.25 7.36 9.31
CA SER A 18 6.00 7.56 8.06
C SER A 18 7.04 6.47 7.75
N ALA A 19 7.12 5.43 8.55
CA ALA A 19 8.17 4.42 8.49
C ALA A 19 7.69 3.03 8.03
N LEU A 20 6.48 2.90 7.51
CA LEU A 20 5.94 1.62 7.05
C LEU A 20 6.05 1.51 5.53
N ALA A 21 7.24 1.48 5.05
CA ALA A 21 7.51 1.49 3.64
C ALA A 21 7.99 0.14 3.11
N GLY A 22 7.54 -0.19 1.96
CA GLY A 22 7.93 -1.34 1.18
C GLY A 22 6.84 -2.40 1.13
N THR A 23 6.13 -2.40 0.02
CA THR A 23 5.00 -3.24 -0.32
C THR A 23 3.71 -2.92 0.44
N THR A 24 2.66 -2.72 -0.30
CA THR A 24 1.31 -2.47 0.20
C THR A 24 0.90 -3.54 1.20
N PHE A 25 0.93 -3.21 2.49
CA PHE A 25 0.35 -4.06 3.52
C PHE A 25 -1.16 -4.06 3.33
N GLU A 26 -1.67 -4.80 2.39
CA GLU A 26 -3.05 -5.18 2.46
C GLU A 26 -3.19 -6.29 3.51
N VAL A 27 -3.20 -5.89 4.80
CA VAL A 27 -3.82 -6.73 5.80
C VAL A 27 -5.31 -6.66 5.49
N GLN A 28 -5.77 -7.45 4.54
CA GLN A 28 -7.16 -7.84 4.45
C GLN A 28 -7.37 -9.01 5.40
N PRO A 29 -7.76 -8.76 6.65
CA PRO A 29 -8.46 -9.77 7.37
C PRO A 29 -9.81 -9.86 6.66
N SER A 30 -9.86 -10.68 5.63
CA SER A 30 -11.14 -11.00 5.01
C SER A 30 -11.99 -11.69 6.07
N PRO A 31 -13.23 -11.26 6.32
CA PRO A 31 -14.17 -12.04 7.09
C PRO A 31 -14.65 -13.28 6.32
N THR A 32 -13.84 -13.75 5.37
CA THR A 32 -14.18 -14.93 4.59
C THR A 32 -14.24 -16.10 5.55
N PRO A 33 -15.38 -16.79 5.67
CA PRO A 33 -15.46 -18.01 6.44
C PRO A 33 -14.34 -18.95 5.99
N ALA A 34 -13.76 -19.69 6.94
CA ALA A 34 -12.70 -20.67 6.71
C ALA A 34 -13.10 -21.81 5.74
N ASP A 35 -14.23 -21.69 5.09
CA ASP A 35 -14.86 -22.72 4.27
C ASP A 35 -14.71 -22.44 2.76
N GLU A 36 -14.08 -21.34 2.39
CA GLU A 36 -13.91 -21.05 0.98
C GLU A 36 -12.51 -21.44 0.54
N ASN A 37 -12.47 -22.54 -0.17
CA ASN A 37 -11.36 -23.01 -1.00
C ASN A 37 -11.08 -22.03 -2.17
N HIS A 38 -11.19 -20.73 -1.96
CA HIS A 38 -10.74 -19.76 -2.94
C HIS A 38 -9.23 -19.80 -2.98
N ARG A 39 -8.75 -20.36 -4.06
CA ARG A 39 -7.33 -20.62 -4.25
C ARG A 39 -6.66 -19.54 -5.05
N ASP A 40 -7.42 -18.93 -5.93
CA ASP A 40 -6.91 -17.93 -6.87
C ASP A 40 -7.46 -16.54 -6.52
N LEU A 41 -6.57 -15.63 -6.33
CA LEU A 41 -6.84 -14.21 -6.10
C LEU A 41 -6.21 -13.44 -7.25
N PHE A 42 -6.99 -12.59 -7.86
CA PHE A 42 -6.55 -11.70 -8.91
C PHE A 42 -6.97 -10.28 -8.56
N SER A 43 -6.09 -9.32 -8.71
CA SER A 43 -6.42 -7.91 -8.60
C SER A 43 -5.73 -7.08 -9.66
N TRP A 44 -6.40 -6.02 -10.06
CA TRP A 44 -5.87 -4.96 -10.89
C TRP A 44 -6.39 -3.63 -10.39
N GLU A 45 -5.51 -2.66 -10.35
CA GLU A 45 -5.82 -1.29 -9.95
C GLU A 45 -5.15 -0.31 -10.89
N THR A 46 -5.86 0.77 -11.24
CA THR A 46 -5.30 1.94 -11.89
C THR A 46 -5.74 3.18 -11.12
N THR A 47 -4.79 4.05 -10.78
CA THR A 47 -5.03 5.33 -10.11
C THR A 47 -4.33 6.45 -10.87
N TYR A 48 -5.10 7.45 -11.28
CA TYR A 48 -4.57 8.68 -11.87
C TYR A 48 -4.63 9.81 -10.86
N THR A 49 -3.48 10.37 -10.50
CA THR A 49 -3.35 11.58 -9.68
C THR A 49 -3.11 12.77 -10.61
N PHE A 50 -4.00 13.73 -10.53
CA PHE A 50 -3.93 14.92 -11.37
C PHE A 50 -2.70 15.77 -11.06
N ASP A 51 -2.45 16.70 -11.95
CA ASP A 51 -1.30 17.59 -11.91
C ASP A 51 -1.22 18.39 -10.61
N SER A 52 -0.01 18.51 -10.05
CA SER A 52 0.29 19.31 -8.87
C SER A 52 1.70 19.88 -8.93
N ASP A 53 1.89 21.04 -8.32
CA ASP A 53 3.18 21.71 -8.24
C ASP A 53 4.13 20.96 -7.28
N PHE A 54 5.41 20.94 -7.60
CA PHE A 54 6.44 20.59 -6.64
C PHE A 54 6.66 21.75 -5.67
N LYS A 55 6.84 21.44 -4.38
CA LYS A 55 7.13 22.46 -3.35
C LYS A 55 8.40 23.25 -3.66
N GLU A 56 9.34 22.64 -4.37
CA GLU A 56 10.46 23.32 -5.00
C GLU A 56 10.05 23.87 -6.36
N SER A 57 9.64 25.12 -6.39
CA SER A 57 9.03 25.80 -7.55
C SER A 57 9.76 25.67 -8.89
N LYS A 58 11.05 25.34 -8.88
CA LYS A 58 11.84 25.14 -10.09
C LYS A 58 11.68 23.76 -10.73
N LEU A 59 11.09 22.80 -10.01
CA LEU A 59 10.78 21.46 -10.54
C LEU A 59 9.51 21.45 -11.40
N GLY A 60 8.74 22.56 -11.39
CA GLY A 60 7.49 22.65 -12.13
C GLY A 60 6.38 21.85 -11.48
N HIS A 61 5.60 21.16 -12.28
CA HIS A 61 4.43 20.40 -11.88
C HIS A 61 4.46 19.00 -12.52
N GLY A 62 3.61 18.10 -12.04
CA GLY A 62 3.49 16.76 -12.61
C GLY A 62 2.27 16.01 -12.11
N ASP A 63 1.75 15.14 -12.94
CA ASP A 63 0.73 14.14 -12.63
C ASP A 63 1.38 12.79 -12.37
N SER A 64 0.59 11.77 -12.03
CA SER A 64 1.05 10.39 -11.99
C SER A 64 -0.04 9.41 -12.37
N LEU A 65 0.35 8.33 -13.02
CA LEU A 65 -0.45 7.15 -13.27
C LEU A 65 0.17 5.97 -12.53
N TYR A 66 -0.59 5.33 -11.67
CA TYR A 66 -0.23 4.10 -10.98
C TYR A 66 -1.04 2.95 -11.55
N ASP A 67 -0.37 1.89 -11.92
CA ASP A 67 -0.94 0.62 -12.32
C ASP A 67 -0.38 -0.50 -11.45
N ASP A 68 -1.25 -1.38 -10.97
CA ASP A 68 -0.92 -2.56 -10.19
C ASP A 68 -1.66 -3.78 -10.72
N PHE A 69 -0.97 -4.89 -10.75
CA PHE A 69 -1.50 -6.18 -11.15
C PHE A 69 -0.97 -7.26 -10.23
N THR A 70 -1.86 -7.98 -9.56
CA THR A 70 -1.51 -9.06 -8.63
C THR A 70 -2.23 -10.34 -9.00
N TYR A 71 -1.54 -11.45 -8.94
CA TYR A 71 -2.11 -12.80 -8.94
C TYR A 71 -1.50 -13.63 -7.83
N ASP A 72 -2.33 -14.22 -6.98
CA ASP A 72 -1.93 -15.11 -5.90
C ASP A 72 -2.67 -16.44 -5.99
N HIS A 73 -1.97 -17.53 -5.68
CA HIS A 73 -2.56 -18.82 -5.44
C HIS A 73 -2.29 -19.29 -4.00
N ARG A 74 -3.35 -19.74 -3.32
CA ARG A 74 -3.29 -20.16 -1.92
C ARG A 74 -3.44 -21.67 -1.81
N PHE A 75 -2.45 -22.33 -1.22
CA PHE A 75 -2.37 -23.77 -1.02
C PHE A 75 -2.65 -24.11 0.44
N LEU A 76 -3.59 -25.02 0.70
CA LEU A 76 -3.74 -25.61 2.01
C LEU A 76 -2.59 -26.61 2.26
N ILE A 77 -1.76 -26.36 3.28
CA ILE A 77 -0.70 -27.28 3.68
C ILE A 77 -1.28 -28.35 4.60
N THR A 78 -1.79 -27.95 5.76
CA THR A 78 -2.41 -28.84 6.74
C THR A 78 -3.21 -28.05 7.77
N GLY A 79 -4.38 -28.52 8.13
CA GLY A 79 -5.23 -27.91 9.15
C GLY A 79 -5.61 -26.47 8.81
N LYS A 80 -4.96 -25.51 9.47
CA LYS A 80 -5.15 -24.07 9.26
C LYS A 80 -3.92 -23.36 8.67
N TRP A 81 -2.94 -24.12 8.24
CA TRP A 81 -1.75 -23.61 7.61
C TRP A 81 -1.90 -23.56 6.11
N TYR A 82 -1.62 -22.41 5.55
CA TYR A 82 -1.65 -22.15 4.12
C TYR A 82 -0.29 -21.61 3.67
N PHE A 83 0.05 -21.93 2.45
CA PHE A 83 1.12 -21.28 1.70
C PHE A 83 0.50 -20.50 0.56
N ARG A 84 0.85 -19.25 0.42
CA ARG A 84 0.44 -18.40 -0.69
C ARG A 84 1.67 -18.11 -1.56
N ALA A 85 1.52 -18.28 -2.86
CA ALA A 85 2.52 -17.93 -3.83
C ALA A 85 1.86 -17.16 -4.97
N GLY A 86 2.49 -16.09 -5.38
CA GLY A 86 1.94 -15.21 -6.41
C GLY A 86 2.99 -14.34 -7.08
N VAL A 87 2.51 -13.44 -7.91
CA VAL A 87 3.31 -12.44 -8.61
C VAL A 87 2.58 -11.10 -8.58
N GLU A 88 3.36 -10.03 -8.51
CA GLU A 88 2.86 -8.67 -8.61
C GLU A 88 3.73 -7.86 -9.58
N TYR A 89 3.09 -6.99 -10.32
CA TYR A 89 3.73 -5.97 -11.11
C TYR A 89 3.10 -4.63 -10.79
N GLU A 90 3.91 -3.69 -10.33
CA GLU A 90 3.49 -2.31 -10.11
C GLU A 90 4.29 -1.34 -10.96
N ARG A 91 3.64 -0.25 -11.38
CA ARG A 91 4.27 0.80 -12.16
C ARG A 91 3.68 2.16 -11.81
N TYR A 92 4.57 3.12 -11.65
CA TYR A 92 4.29 4.54 -11.57
C TYR A 92 4.85 5.22 -12.79
N ASP A 93 4.02 5.90 -13.58
CA ASP A 93 4.45 6.81 -14.65
C ASP A 93 4.22 8.24 -14.18
N PHE A 94 5.21 9.11 -14.35
CA PHE A 94 5.19 10.50 -13.92
C PHE A 94 5.18 11.40 -15.14
N GLY A 95 4.11 12.18 -15.32
CA GLY A 95 4.02 13.21 -16.32
C GLY A 95 4.63 14.54 -15.85
N GLY A 96 4.80 15.46 -16.75
CA GLY A 96 5.22 16.81 -16.42
C GLY A 96 6.53 17.26 -17.08
N SER A 97 7.19 18.24 -16.45
CA SER A 97 8.37 18.88 -16.99
C SER A 97 9.62 18.00 -16.86
N ASP A 98 10.61 18.26 -17.69
CA ASP A 98 11.96 17.69 -17.58
C ASP A 98 12.67 18.25 -16.34
N ASN A 99 12.32 17.69 -15.18
CA ASN A 99 12.76 18.15 -13.86
C ASN A 99 13.92 17.30 -13.30
N GLY A 100 14.40 16.30 -14.06
CA GLY A 100 15.48 15.41 -13.66
C GLY A 100 15.09 14.37 -12.61
N LEU A 101 13.79 14.19 -12.33
CA LEU A 101 13.27 13.07 -11.56
C LEU A 101 13.03 11.87 -12.48
N PRO A 102 12.87 10.64 -11.93
CA PRO A 102 12.45 9.50 -12.73
C PRO A 102 11.15 9.78 -13.47
N ASP A 103 11.08 9.40 -14.74
CA ASP A 103 9.86 9.48 -15.56
C ASP A 103 8.89 8.32 -15.25
N HIS A 104 9.41 7.23 -14.72
CA HIS A 104 8.65 6.12 -14.17
C HIS A 104 9.46 5.32 -13.16
N LEU A 105 8.77 4.55 -12.33
CA LEU A 105 9.32 3.58 -11.39
C LEU A 105 8.47 2.32 -11.48
N GLN A 106 9.10 1.14 -11.45
CA GLN A 106 8.37 -0.11 -11.61
C GLN A 106 8.99 -1.24 -10.79
N ALA A 107 8.16 -2.22 -10.41
CA ALA A 107 8.61 -3.42 -9.75
C ALA A 107 7.91 -4.65 -10.30
N ALA A 108 8.64 -5.76 -10.31
CA ALA A 108 8.11 -7.09 -10.61
C ALA A 108 8.65 -8.06 -9.56
N TYR A 109 7.76 -8.64 -8.77
CA TYR A 109 8.15 -9.49 -7.64
C TYR A 109 7.21 -10.66 -7.42
N GLY A 110 7.71 -11.65 -6.70
CA GLY A 110 6.92 -12.79 -6.26
C GLY A 110 6.39 -12.57 -4.85
N HIS A 111 5.22 -13.11 -4.54
CA HIS A 111 4.70 -13.22 -3.18
C HIS A 111 4.92 -14.63 -2.67
N LEU A 112 5.53 -14.78 -1.50
CA LEU A 112 5.72 -16.06 -0.83
C LEU A 112 5.28 -15.88 0.63
N ALA A 113 4.10 -16.36 0.98
CA ALA A 113 3.57 -16.19 2.34
C ALA A 113 3.25 -17.53 3.01
N LEU A 114 3.57 -17.60 4.30
CA LEU A 114 3.10 -18.65 5.20
C LEU A 114 2.06 -18.07 6.13
N GLU A 115 0.85 -18.61 6.09
CA GLU A 115 -0.31 -18.10 6.81
C GLU A 115 -0.85 -19.16 7.77
N TYR A 116 -1.16 -18.74 8.99
CA TYR A 116 -1.97 -19.52 9.93
C TYR A 116 -3.30 -18.81 10.14
N ASP A 117 -4.37 -19.41 9.64
CA ASP A 117 -5.70 -18.81 9.64
C ASP A 117 -6.52 -19.35 10.82
N VAL A 118 -7.01 -18.44 11.63
CA VAL A 118 -7.96 -18.71 12.72
C VAL A 118 -9.23 -17.95 12.38
N LYS A 119 -10.40 -18.48 12.74
CA LYS A 119 -11.68 -17.83 12.52
C LYS A 119 -11.68 -16.36 12.98
N ASP A 120 -12.50 -15.54 12.33
CA ASP A 120 -12.89 -14.22 12.80
C ASP A 120 -11.72 -13.22 12.90
N PHE A 121 -11.05 -12.91 11.79
CA PHE A 121 -9.94 -11.95 11.73
C PHE A 121 -8.74 -12.29 12.63
N SER A 122 -8.57 -13.53 13.03
CA SER A 122 -7.42 -13.93 13.84
C SER A 122 -6.49 -14.80 13.01
N GLY A 123 -5.20 -14.49 13.05
CA GLY A 123 -4.23 -15.25 12.29
C GLY A 123 -2.82 -14.68 12.39
N VAL A 124 -1.90 -15.36 11.75
CA VAL A 124 -0.50 -14.96 11.60
C VAL A 124 -0.11 -15.11 10.15
N SER A 125 0.64 -14.16 9.61
CA SER A 125 1.25 -14.28 8.29
C SER A 125 2.69 -13.78 8.32
N ILE A 126 3.52 -14.46 7.55
CA ILE A 126 4.88 -14.03 7.22
C ILE A 126 4.97 -14.08 5.71
N GLU A 127 5.41 -12.99 5.10
CA GLU A 127 5.50 -12.82 3.65
C GLU A 127 6.86 -12.30 3.23
N LEU A 128 7.35 -12.77 2.11
CA LEU A 128 8.55 -12.31 1.42
C LEU A 128 8.18 -11.95 0.00
N ASP A 129 8.68 -10.82 -0.47
CA ASP A 129 8.40 -10.28 -1.81
C ASP A 129 9.69 -10.16 -2.64
N PRO A 130 10.35 -11.29 -2.98
CA PRO A 130 11.58 -11.27 -3.76
C PRO A 130 11.32 -10.77 -5.18
N GLY A 131 12.08 -9.77 -5.61
CA GLY A 131 11.88 -9.19 -6.93
C GLY A 131 12.86 -8.11 -7.33
N VAL A 132 12.54 -7.41 -8.40
CA VAL A 132 13.31 -6.32 -8.96
C VAL A 132 12.50 -5.03 -8.90
N TYR A 133 13.12 -3.97 -8.39
CA TYR A 133 12.53 -2.66 -8.13
C TYR A 133 13.41 -1.62 -8.84
N PHE A 134 12.97 -1.10 -9.98
CA PHE A 134 13.85 -0.39 -10.91
C PHE A 134 13.13 0.72 -11.67
N GLN A 135 13.89 1.57 -12.36
CA GLN A 135 13.39 2.55 -13.30
C GLN A 135 13.30 1.92 -14.71
N ASN A 136 14.35 1.94 -15.51
CA ASN A 136 14.40 1.37 -16.87
C ASN A 136 15.20 0.07 -16.91
N GLU A 137 16.32 0.01 -16.23
CA GLU A 137 17.29 -1.09 -16.33
C GLU A 137 17.22 -2.03 -15.13
N VAL A 138 17.05 -3.32 -15.42
CA VAL A 138 17.14 -4.36 -14.40
C VAL A 138 18.62 -4.69 -14.17
N SER A 139 19.17 -4.25 -13.06
CA SER A 139 20.51 -4.58 -12.61
C SER A 139 20.48 -5.52 -11.40
N GLY A 140 21.63 -6.12 -11.06
CA GLY A 140 21.74 -6.90 -9.84
C GLY A 140 21.47 -6.11 -8.57
N ASP A 141 21.70 -4.80 -8.60
CA ASP A 141 21.44 -3.87 -7.50
C ASP A 141 19.95 -3.49 -7.39
N ALA A 142 19.12 -3.81 -8.39
CA ALA A 142 17.67 -3.60 -8.34
C ALA A 142 16.94 -4.73 -7.61
N PHE A 143 17.61 -5.82 -7.27
CA PHE A 143 17.01 -6.94 -6.56
C PHE A 143 16.88 -6.65 -5.07
N ASP A 144 15.68 -6.87 -4.52
CA ASP A 144 15.37 -6.78 -3.10
C ASP A 144 14.48 -7.94 -2.67
N ILE A 145 14.38 -8.16 -1.36
CA ILE A 145 13.49 -9.13 -0.72
C ILE A 145 12.81 -8.43 0.46
N PRO A 146 11.84 -7.54 0.20
CA PRO A 146 11.01 -7.00 1.26
C PRO A 146 10.35 -8.13 2.04
N ALA A 147 10.24 -7.95 3.36
CA ALA A 147 9.64 -8.93 4.25
C ALA A 147 8.57 -8.26 5.12
N LYS A 148 7.47 -8.97 5.36
CA LYS A 148 6.38 -8.54 6.25
C LYS A 148 5.97 -9.68 7.16
N ALA A 149 5.61 -9.34 8.38
CA ALA A 149 4.98 -10.27 9.32
C ALA A 149 3.87 -9.55 10.08
N TYR A 150 2.75 -10.21 10.27
CA TYR A 150 1.69 -9.67 11.11
C TYR A 150 0.98 -10.75 11.91
N VAL A 151 0.41 -10.33 13.02
CA VAL A 151 -0.48 -11.12 13.85
C VAL A 151 -1.76 -10.35 14.14
N THR A 152 -2.89 -11.01 13.99
CA THR A 152 -4.20 -10.48 14.35
C THR A 152 -4.80 -11.32 15.46
N PHE A 153 -5.28 -10.68 16.53
CA PHE A 153 -5.85 -11.34 17.68
C PHE A 153 -7.05 -10.58 18.27
N PRO A 154 -8.05 -11.27 18.84
CA PRO A 154 -9.23 -10.64 19.38
C PRO A 154 -8.94 -9.92 20.70
N LEU A 155 -9.28 -8.63 20.81
CA LEU A 155 -9.35 -7.87 22.08
C LEU A 155 -10.74 -8.05 22.71
N LYS A 156 -11.77 -8.10 21.87
CA LYS A 156 -13.15 -8.41 22.25
C LYS A 156 -13.73 -9.34 21.20
N LYS A 157 -14.16 -10.53 21.66
CA LYS A 157 -14.69 -11.56 20.78
C LYS A 157 -15.71 -10.99 19.79
N ASP A 158 -15.56 -11.33 18.51
CA ASP A 158 -16.42 -10.98 17.38
C ASP A 158 -16.64 -9.47 17.15
N LYS A 159 -15.87 -8.60 17.83
CA LYS A 159 -16.10 -7.14 17.75
C LYS A 159 -14.85 -6.31 17.55
N ILE A 160 -13.76 -6.60 18.28
CA ILE A 160 -12.55 -5.78 18.25
C ILE A 160 -11.35 -6.70 18.15
N PHE A 161 -10.53 -6.43 17.15
CA PHE A 161 -9.29 -7.17 16.92
C PHE A 161 -8.13 -6.18 16.85
N ALA A 162 -7.00 -6.55 17.40
CA ALA A 162 -5.75 -5.82 17.23
C ALA A 162 -4.91 -6.50 16.15
N VAL A 163 -4.23 -5.67 15.37
CA VAL A 163 -3.23 -6.08 14.39
C VAL A 163 -1.90 -5.49 14.81
N VAL A 164 -0.87 -6.31 14.90
CA VAL A 164 0.52 -5.89 15.09
C VAL A 164 1.31 -6.41 13.90
N ALA A 165 2.10 -5.54 13.29
CA ALA A 165 2.86 -5.85 12.10
C ALA A 165 4.30 -5.33 12.19
N LEU A 166 5.18 -5.96 11.44
CA LEU A 166 6.53 -5.51 11.15
C LEU A 166 6.76 -5.68 9.65
N GLY A 167 7.40 -4.71 9.03
CA GLY A 167 7.85 -4.82 7.65
C GLY A 167 9.24 -4.25 7.48
N GLY A 168 9.89 -4.59 6.39
CA GLY A 168 11.23 -4.08 6.12
C GLY A 168 11.79 -4.45 4.77
N SER A 169 12.79 -3.67 4.33
CA SER A 169 13.55 -3.82 3.12
C SER A 169 14.94 -3.22 3.33
N ILE A 170 15.94 -3.74 2.64
CA ILE A 170 17.31 -3.19 2.68
C ILE A 170 17.43 -1.85 1.95
N TYR A 171 16.44 -1.51 1.13
CA TYR A 171 16.38 -0.24 0.38
C TYR A 171 15.45 0.79 1.04
N GLN A 172 15.07 0.57 2.30
CA GLN A 172 14.18 1.45 3.05
C GLN A 172 14.92 2.16 4.18
N ASP A 173 14.47 3.36 4.54
CA ASP A 173 14.91 4.09 5.72
C ASP A 173 13.72 4.50 6.59
N PRO A 174 13.59 3.96 7.81
CA PRO A 174 14.42 2.92 8.43
C PRO A 174 14.21 1.54 7.78
N PRO A 175 15.21 0.65 7.81
CA PRO A 175 15.12 -0.65 7.12
C PRO A 175 14.09 -1.62 7.73
N VAL A 176 13.60 -1.33 8.92
CA VAL A 176 12.51 -2.07 9.59
C VAL A 176 11.56 -1.08 10.23
N ALA A 177 10.28 -1.28 9.99
CA ALA A 177 9.22 -0.41 10.51
C ALA A 177 8.09 -1.22 11.16
N PRO A 178 7.56 -0.76 12.32
CA PRO A 178 6.40 -1.35 12.94
C PRO A 178 5.12 -0.87 12.27
N GLY A 179 4.07 -1.71 12.29
CA GLY A 179 2.75 -1.40 11.80
C GLY A 179 1.63 -2.01 12.60
N GLY A 180 0.42 -1.81 12.14
CA GLY A 180 -0.74 -2.42 12.73
C GLY A 180 -1.90 -1.46 12.95
N GLY A 181 -2.81 -1.85 13.83
CA GLY A 181 -4.01 -1.06 14.10
C GLY A 181 -5.11 -1.86 14.77
N ILE A 182 -6.34 -1.40 14.56
CA ILE A 182 -7.53 -2.00 15.18
C ILE A 182 -8.60 -2.22 14.10
N ILE A 183 -9.22 -3.40 14.15
CA ILE A 183 -10.45 -3.68 13.41
C ILE A 183 -11.59 -3.63 14.42
N TRP A 184 -12.61 -2.82 14.15
CA TRP A 184 -13.77 -2.67 15.02
C TRP A 184 -15.06 -2.87 14.25
N ILE A 185 -15.78 -3.93 14.57
CA ILE A 185 -17.09 -4.28 14.00
C ILE A 185 -18.17 -3.62 14.87
N PHE A 186 -18.77 -2.54 14.36
CA PHE A 186 -19.86 -1.85 15.04
C PHE A 186 -21.17 -2.59 14.87
N SER A 187 -21.41 -3.11 13.67
CA SER A 187 -22.59 -3.90 13.29
C SER A 187 -22.26 -4.77 12.07
N ASP A 188 -23.21 -5.60 11.64
CA ASP A 188 -23.07 -6.45 10.44
C ASP A 188 -22.85 -5.62 9.15
N LYS A 189 -23.16 -4.33 9.19
CA LYS A 189 -23.06 -3.43 8.04
C LYS A 189 -21.97 -2.37 8.16
N LEU A 190 -21.42 -2.15 9.33
CA LEU A 190 -20.45 -1.06 9.57
C LEU A 190 -19.25 -1.57 10.36
N ARG A 191 -18.06 -1.40 9.80
CA ARG A 191 -16.79 -1.70 10.44
C ARG A 191 -15.74 -0.64 10.19
N LEU A 192 -14.89 -0.43 11.17
CA LEU A 192 -13.63 0.31 11.04
C LEU A 192 -12.50 -0.70 10.87
N GLN A 193 -11.78 -0.59 9.80
CA GLN A 193 -10.51 -1.27 9.57
C GLN A 193 -9.39 -0.23 9.73
N GLY A 194 -9.11 0.17 10.96
CA GLY A 194 -8.10 1.18 11.29
C GLY A 194 -6.69 0.58 11.32
N VAL A 195 -6.33 -0.18 10.29
CA VAL A 195 -5.03 -0.85 10.17
C VAL A 195 -4.21 -0.13 9.11
N PHE A 196 -3.04 0.39 9.53
CA PHE A 196 -2.09 0.99 8.60
C PHE A 196 -1.36 -0.07 7.77
N PRO A 197 -1.04 0.21 6.50
CA PRO A 197 -1.05 1.51 5.82
C PRO A 197 -2.38 1.92 5.17
N ARG A 198 -3.42 1.08 5.14
CA ARG A 198 -4.69 1.35 4.44
C ARG A 198 -5.91 1.35 5.39
N PRO A 199 -6.04 2.34 6.30
CA PRO A 199 -7.21 2.43 7.16
C PRO A 199 -8.47 2.75 6.35
N ALA A 200 -9.60 2.13 6.73
CA ALA A 200 -10.89 2.37 6.09
C ALA A 200 -12.05 2.30 7.08
N LEU A 201 -13.04 3.17 6.91
CA LEU A 201 -14.38 3.00 7.47
C LEU A 201 -15.27 2.42 6.37
N ILE A 202 -15.84 1.25 6.61
CA ILE A 202 -16.52 0.44 5.61
C ILE A 202 -17.98 0.28 5.99
N TYR A 203 -18.88 0.70 5.09
CA TYR A 203 -20.32 0.49 5.18
C TYR A 203 -20.80 -0.42 4.07
N GLN A 204 -21.34 -1.59 4.43
CA GLN A 204 -21.83 -2.63 3.52
C GLN A 204 -23.34 -2.82 3.76
N PRO A 205 -24.21 -2.10 3.05
CA PRO A 205 -25.67 -2.21 3.24
C PRO A 205 -26.24 -3.58 2.88
N ASN A 206 -25.63 -4.28 1.92
CA ASN A 206 -25.98 -5.61 1.44
C ASN A 206 -24.73 -6.31 0.84
N ASP A 207 -24.90 -7.53 0.32
CA ASP A 207 -23.80 -8.35 -0.20
C ASP A 207 -23.18 -7.82 -1.50
N ASP A 208 -23.89 -6.95 -2.22
CA ASP A 208 -23.46 -6.45 -3.53
C ASP A 208 -22.72 -5.13 -3.45
N TRP A 209 -23.02 -4.28 -2.45
CA TRP A 209 -22.51 -2.92 -2.38
C TRP A 209 -21.71 -2.66 -1.11
N GLU A 210 -20.55 -2.03 -1.29
CA GLU A 210 -19.71 -1.57 -0.21
C GLU A 210 -19.24 -0.12 -0.47
N PHE A 211 -19.33 0.72 0.55
CA PHE A 211 -18.89 2.11 0.55
C PHE A 211 -17.75 2.25 1.55
N ARG A 212 -16.66 2.91 1.15
CA ARG A 212 -15.48 3.09 1.99
C ARG A 212 -15.09 4.56 2.07
N ILE A 213 -14.67 5.00 3.26
CA ILE A 213 -13.84 6.19 3.43
C ILE A 213 -12.46 5.64 3.76
N THR A 214 -11.45 6.01 2.95
CA THR A 214 -10.12 5.40 3.00
C THR A 214 -9.03 6.41 3.26
N GLY A 215 -8.00 5.97 3.97
CA GLY A 215 -6.67 6.56 3.96
C GLY A 215 -5.68 5.55 3.42
N GLU A 216 -4.63 6.01 2.74
CA GLU A 216 -3.58 5.13 2.21
C GLU A 216 -2.23 5.80 2.38
N LEU A 217 -1.25 5.02 2.79
CA LEU A 217 0.15 5.38 2.86
C LEU A 217 0.90 4.38 1.99
N ASN A 218 1.15 4.74 0.74
CA ASN A 218 1.87 3.87 -0.20
C ASN A 218 3.35 4.25 -0.20
N TYR A 219 4.19 3.25 -0.08
CA TYR A 219 5.63 3.41 -0.08
C TYR A 219 6.27 2.25 -0.82
N THR A 220 7.15 2.54 -1.75
CA THR A 220 7.98 1.54 -2.41
C THR A 220 9.35 2.14 -2.70
N SER A 221 10.40 1.32 -2.58
CA SER A 221 11.77 1.77 -2.85
C SER A 221 12.26 1.14 -4.15
N PHE A 222 12.87 1.97 -4.99
CA PHE A 222 13.33 1.59 -6.33
C PHE A 222 14.79 1.94 -6.55
N ARG A 223 15.42 1.28 -7.48
CA ARG A 223 16.69 1.70 -8.07
C ARG A 223 16.45 2.56 -9.30
N THR A 224 17.05 3.73 -9.34
CA THR A 224 17.09 4.54 -10.54
C THR A 224 18.17 4.02 -11.49
N ASP A 225 18.13 4.46 -12.73
CA ASP A 225 19.17 4.19 -13.72
C ASP A 225 20.55 4.68 -13.26
N ASP A 226 21.59 4.30 -14.00
CA ASP A 226 22.99 4.61 -13.66
C ASP A 226 23.24 6.11 -13.46
N VAL A 227 22.50 6.96 -14.18
CA VAL A 227 22.61 8.42 -14.04
C VAL A 227 21.23 9.04 -13.94
N LEU A 228 20.97 9.67 -12.81
CA LEU A 228 19.82 10.54 -12.60
C LEU A 228 20.32 11.97 -12.39
N THR A 229 19.84 12.91 -13.20
CA THR A 229 20.19 14.33 -13.06
C THR A 229 19.11 15.05 -12.31
N THR A 230 19.43 15.61 -11.15
CA THR A 230 18.51 16.48 -10.41
C THR A 230 18.64 17.93 -10.86
N GLU A 231 17.68 18.79 -10.47
CA GLU A 231 17.66 20.24 -10.72
C GLU A 231 18.98 20.93 -10.34
N ARG A 232 19.66 20.48 -9.30
CA ARG A 232 20.95 21.01 -8.88
C ARG A 232 22.12 20.53 -9.73
N LYS A 233 21.84 19.84 -10.85
CA LYS A 233 22.84 19.16 -11.69
C LYS A 233 23.70 18.14 -10.91
N LEU A 234 23.14 17.64 -9.80
CA LEU A 234 23.75 16.57 -9.08
C LEU A 234 23.45 15.28 -9.83
N GLN A 235 24.49 14.61 -10.29
CA GLN A 235 24.34 13.28 -10.87
C GLN A 235 24.25 12.26 -9.73
N LEU A 236 23.15 11.54 -9.69
CA LEU A 236 22.95 10.40 -8.81
C LEU A 236 23.18 9.14 -9.64
N HIS A 237 24.13 8.31 -9.21
CA HIS A 237 24.44 7.07 -9.88
C HIS A 237 23.75 5.92 -9.16
N ASN A 238 22.90 5.18 -9.87
CA ASN A 238 22.22 3.98 -9.36
C ASN A 238 21.63 4.23 -7.98
N ALA A 239 20.86 5.32 -7.86
CA ALA A 239 20.38 5.79 -6.56
C ALA A 239 19.18 4.95 -6.09
N VAL A 240 19.03 4.82 -4.77
CA VAL A 240 17.78 4.36 -4.18
C VAL A 240 16.87 5.57 -4.01
N VAL A 241 15.69 5.50 -4.59
CA VAL A 241 14.58 6.43 -4.33
C VAL A 241 13.49 5.69 -3.56
N GLN A 242 13.09 6.22 -2.43
CA GLN A 242 11.88 5.83 -1.73
C GLN A 242 10.76 6.73 -2.22
N TYR A 243 9.84 6.16 -3.00
CA TYR A 243 8.67 6.87 -3.49
C TYR A 243 7.50 6.63 -2.56
N SER A 244 6.79 7.69 -2.21
CA SER A 244 5.59 7.59 -1.39
C SER A 244 4.44 8.43 -1.91
N GLU A 245 3.22 7.93 -1.68
CA GLU A 245 1.97 8.65 -1.91
C GLU A 245 1.02 8.49 -0.72
N ASP A 246 0.67 9.61 -0.09
CA ASP A 246 -0.32 9.66 0.97
C ASP A 246 -1.67 10.08 0.40
N ARG A 247 -2.69 9.22 0.51
CA ARG A 247 -3.99 9.44 -0.09
C ARG A 247 -5.11 9.41 0.95
N ALA A 248 -6.16 10.20 0.71
CA ALA A 248 -7.43 10.12 1.44
C ALA A 248 -8.60 10.24 0.46
N GLY A 249 -9.61 9.39 0.60
CA GLY A 249 -10.70 9.37 -0.37
C GLY A 249 -11.91 8.55 0.00
N VAL A 250 -12.76 8.37 -0.97
CA VAL A 250 -13.97 7.56 -0.90
C VAL A 250 -13.97 6.54 -2.03
N GLN A 251 -14.51 5.36 -1.76
CA GLN A 251 -14.61 4.29 -2.74
C GLN A 251 -16.01 3.67 -2.68
N ILE A 252 -16.45 3.18 -3.81
CA ILE A 252 -17.63 2.33 -3.95
C ILE A 252 -17.21 1.02 -4.61
N ALA A 253 -17.63 -0.11 -4.05
CA ALA A 253 -17.38 -1.42 -4.60
C ALA A 253 -18.70 -2.15 -4.89
N TYR A 254 -18.72 -2.88 -6.01
CA TYR A 254 -19.83 -3.68 -6.46
C TYR A 254 -19.42 -5.13 -6.68
N SER A 255 -20.05 -6.07 -5.97
CA SER A 255 -19.76 -7.52 -5.98
C SER A 255 -20.90 -8.37 -6.57
N GLY A 256 -21.90 -7.75 -7.21
CA GLY A 256 -23.05 -8.48 -7.79
C GLY A 256 -22.70 -9.31 -9.04
N LEU A 257 -21.47 -9.20 -9.57
CA LEU A 257 -20.98 -9.95 -10.73
C LEU A 257 -20.01 -11.06 -10.32
N LYS A 258 -20.35 -11.88 -9.35
CA LYS A 258 -19.46 -12.96 -8.85
C LYS A 258 -18.84 -13.78 -10.01
N PRO A 259 -17.53 -14.08 -9.94
CA PRO A 259 -16.57 -13.86 -8.84
C PRO A 259 -15.91 -12.48 -8.84
N LEU A 260 -16.33 -11.56 -9.69
CA LEU A 260 -15.73 -10.25 -9.91
C LEU A 260 -16.29 -9.20 -8.92
N LYS A 261 -15.39 -8.39 -8.35
CA LYS A 261 -15.69 -7.17 -7.60
C LYS A 261 -15.07 -5.98 -8.32
N LEU A 262 -15.88 -5.00 -8.63
CA LEU A 262 -15.46 -3.75 -9.28
C LEU A 262 -15.40 -2.63 -8.24
N ILE A 263 -14.37 -1.80 -8.31
CA ILE A 263 -14.15 -0.71 -7.36
C ILE A 263 -13.92 0.58 -8.16
N ALA A 264 -14.58 1.64 -7.75
CA ALA A 264 -14.31 2.99 -8.22
C ALA A 264 -14.09 3.92 -7.03
N GLY A 265 -13.18 4.86 -7.14
CA GLY A 265 -12.84 5.76 -6.06
C GLY A 265 -12.37 7.11 -6.54
N ALA A 266 -12.39 8.09 -5.64
CA ALA A 266 -11.83 9.41 -5.85
C ALA A 266 -11.43 10.02 -4.50
N GLY A 267 -10.48 10.94 -4.53
CA GLY A 267 -10.02 11.60 -3.32
C GLY A 267 -8.94 12.63 -3.59
N VAL A 268 -8.07 12.78 -2.61
CA VAL A 268 -6.91 13.69 -2.67
C VAL A 268 -5.67 12.91 -2.30
N THR A 269 -4.66 12.96 -3.16
CA THR A 269 -3.27 12.66 -2.81
C THR A 269 -2.76 13.86 -2.03
N VAL A 270 -2.43 13.67 -0.76
CA VAL A 270 -2.04 14.74 0.17
C VAL A 270 -0.61 15.19 -0.14
N GLU A 271 0.25 14.23 -0.46
CA GLU A 271 1.65 14.46 -0.80
C GLU A 271 2.17 13.27 -1.61
N ARG A 272 3.03 13.55 -2.57
CA ARG A 272 3.94 12.58 -3.21
C ARG A 272 5.36 12.99 -2.83
N ASP A 273 6.20 12.04 -2.46
CA ASP A 273 7.58 12.30 -2.06
C ASP A 273 8.54 11.36 -2.79
N PHE A 274 9.56 11.94 -3.41
CA PHE A 274 10.70 11.22 -3.97
C PHE A 274 11.87 11.43 -3.01
N ASP A 275 12.09 10.50 -2.09
CA ASP A 275 13.14 10.59 -1.09
C ASP A 275 14.39 9.79 -1.50
N PHE A 276 15.41 10.52 -1.93
CA PHE A 276 16.76 10.00 -2.16
C PHE A 276 17.54 10.06 -0.85
N PHE A 277 17.10 9.32 0.15
CA PHE A 277 17.60 9.43 1.53
C PHE A 277 19.12 9.23 1.63
N ARG A 278 19.74 8.37 0.80
CA ARG A 278 21.20 8.21 0.76
C ARG A 278 21.94 9.43 0.24
N ALA A 279 21.29 10.27 -0.53
CA ALA A 279 21.79 11.55 -1.02
C ALA A 279 21.33 12.75 -0.19
N ASN A 280 20.51 12.50 0.86
CA ASN A 280 19.88 13.52 1.69
C ASN A 280 19.08 14.55 0.86
N GLN A 281 18.28 14.05 -0.06
CA GLN A 281 17.42 14.86 -0.93
C GLN A 281 15.99 14.28 -0.93
N SER A 282 14.99 15.14 -0.76
CA SER A 282 13.58 14.80 -0.87
C SER A 282 12.89 15.83 -1.76
N LYS A 283 11.98 15.38 -2.63
CA LYS A 283 11.22 16.20 -3.56
C LYS A 283 9.74 15.89 -3.41
N ARG A 284 8.99 16.90 -2.95
CA ARG A 284 7.59 16.75 -2.55
C ARG A 284 6.67 17.56 -3.42
N THR A 285 5.44 17.06 -3.60
CA THR A 285 4.40 17.80 -4.31
C THR A 285 3.38 18.41 -3.36
N ASP A 286 2.62 19.37 -3.86
CA ASP A 286 1.40 19.86 -3.24
C ASP A 286 0.25 18.84 -3.41
N PRO A 287 -0.84 18.94 -2.62
CA PRO A 287 -1.98 18.06 -2.76
C PRO A 287 -2.61 18.12 -4.15
N ALA A 288 -3.07 16.96 -4.65
CA ALA A 288 -3.77 16.84 -5.92
C ALA A 288 -4.96 15.90 -5.83
N PRO A 289 -6.05 16.12 -6.57
CA PRO A 289 -7.12 15.13 -6.67
C PRO A 289 -6.64 13.86 -7.37
N TYR A 290 -7.30 12.73 -7.08
CA TYR A 290 -7.10 11.49 -7.81
C TYR A 290 -8.42 10.81 -8.14
N ILE A 291 -8.38 9.94 -9.14
CA ILE A 291 -9.44 8.97 -9.45
C ILE A 291 -8.83 7.57 -9.52
N ARG A 292 -9.62 6.56 -9.16
CA ARG A 292 -9.21 5.16 -9.13
C ARG A 292 -10.29 4.26 -9.72
N VAL A 293 -9.84 3.23 -10.42
CA VAL A 293 -10.64 2.06 -10.77
C VAL A 293 -9.85 0.81 -10.42
N ALA A 294 -10.54 -0.22 -9.93
CA ALA A 294 -9.92 -1.51 -9.63
C ALA A 294 -10.90 -2.66 -9.87
N ALA A 295 -10.36 -3.84 -10.06
CA ALA A 295 -11.10 -5.08 -10.19
C ALA A 295 -10.41 -6.17 -9.37
N GLU A 296 -11.18 -6.91 -8.58
CA GLU A 296 -10.73 -8.07 -7.82
C GLU A 296 -11.54 -9.30 -8.27
N ALA A 297 -10.92 -10.47 -8.36
CA ALA A 297 -11.62 -11.72 -8.61
C ALA A 297 -11.08 -12.81 -7.68
N LYS A 298 -12.00 -13.65 -7.16
CA LYS A 298 -11.67 -14.76 -6.26
C LYS A 298 -12.34 -16.04 -6.77
N PHE A 299 -11.52 -17.09 -7.02
CA PHE A 299 -11.95 -18.37 -7.58
C PHE A 299 -11.66 -19.55 -6.66
#